data_319cea7ab92bf00da5f70204b9736491
#
_entry.id   319cea7ab92bf00da5f70204b9736491
#
_cell.length_a   1.000
_cell.length_b   1.000
_cell.length_c   1.000
_cell.angle_alpha   90.00
_cell.angle_beta   90.00
_cell.angle_gamma   90.00
#
_symmetry.space_group_name_H-M   'P 1'
#
loop_
_entity.id
_entity.type
_entity.pdbx_description
1 polymer ?
#
loop_
_entity_poly.entity_id
_entity_poly.type
_entity_poly.pdbx_seq_one_letter_code
_entity_poly.pdbx_strand_id
1 'polypeptide(L)'
;MPMKIITLCGSTKFKEQFEQANAFLTLQGNIVISVAFFEQSEGFEITEEQAELLGDLHFRKIDLSDEIFVIDVNGYIGNSTRNEIEYAGKTGKAIRYYSDEEIPQILKRY
;
A
#
# COMPACT_ATOMS: atom_id res chain seq x y z
N MET A 1 -4.41 -8.21 -21.71
CA MET A 1 -4.75 -7.69 -20.37
C MET A 1 -4.03 -6.40 -20.15
N PRO A 2 -4.73 -5.32 -19.85
CA PRO A 2 -4.03 -4.10 -19.50
C PRO A 2 -3.25 -4.29 -18.20
N MET A 3 -2.00 -3.87 -18.22
CA MET A 3 -1.16 -3.87 -17.05
C MET A 3 -1.49 -2.62 -16.24
N LYS A 4 -2.08 -2.81 -15.08
CA LYS A 4 -2.44 -1.67 -14.22
C LYS A 4 -1.28 -1.30 -13.32
N ILE A 5 -1.24 -0.04 -12.93
CA ILE A 5 -0.32 0.44 -11.91
C ILE A 5 -1.13 0.53 -10.62
N ILE A 6 -0.70 -0.20 -9.60
CA ILE A 6 -1.42 -0.30 -8.32
C ILE A 6 -0.51 0.13 -7.20
N THR A 7 -0.94 1.11 -6.41
CA THR A 7 -0.18 1.55 -5.23
C THR A 7 -0.77 0.92 -3.98
N LEU A 8 0.10 0.32 -3.17
CA LEU A 8 -0.30 -0.25 -1.88
C LEU A 8 -0.40 0.85 -0.83
N CYS A 9 -1.48 0.85 -0.07
CA CYS A 9 -1.73 1.80 1.02
C CYS A 9 -2.02 1.02 2.29
N GLY A 10 -1.53 1.50 3.42
CA GLY A 10 -1.79 0.85 4.70
C GLY A 10 -0.74 1.17 5.73
N SER A 11 -0.92 0.66 6.94
CA SER A 11 0.04 0.84 8.02
C SER A 11 1.29 -0.01 7.76
N THR A 12 2.46 0.59 7.95
CA THR A 12 3.74 -0.10 7.77
C THR A 12 3.95 -1.23 8.78
N LYS A 13 3.12 -1.31 9.82
CA LYS A 13 3.17 -2.44 10.75
C LYS A 13 2.76 -3.76 10.10
N PHE A 14 2.10 -3.69 8.93
CA PHE A 14 1.67 -4.88 8.19
C PHE A 14 2.64 -5.24 7.07
N LYS A 15 3.94 -5.18 7.34
CA LYS A 15 4.97 -5.44 6.34
C LYS A 15 4.77 -6.76 5.59
N GLU A 16 4.46 -7.83 6.32
CA GLU A 16 4.25 -9.14 5.70
C GLU A 16 3.10 -9.11 4.69
N GLN A 17 2.01 -8.45 5.05
CA GLN A 17 0.84 -8.37 4.18
C GLN A 17 1.11 -7.47 2.97
N PHE A 18 1.95 -6.44 3.13
CA PHE A 18 2.42 -5.66 1.97
C PHE A 18 3.19 -6.55 0.99
N GLU A 19 4.07 -7.38 1.50
CA GLU A 19 4.87 -8.29 0.66
C GLU A 19 4.00 -9.32 -0.03
N GLN A 20 3.01 -9.87 0.68
CA GLN A 20 2.06 -10.83 0.13
C GLN A 20 1.23 -10.20 -0.98
N ALA A 21 0.71 -9.00 -0.74
CA ALA A 21 -0.09 -8.29 -1.73
C ALA A 21 0.73 -7.96 -2.97
N ASN A 22 1.97 -7.50 -2.78
CA ASN A 22 2.86 -7.20 -3.90
C ASN A 22 3.05 -8.44 -4.77
N ALA A 23 3.39 -9.57 -4.17
CA ALA A 23 3.58 -10.81 -4.91
C ALA A 23 2.30 -11.23 -5.65
N PHE A 24 1.16 -11.16 -4.96
CA PHE A 24 -0.13 -11.54 -5.50
C PHE A 24 -0.51 -10.70 -6.73
N LEU A 25 -0.42 -9.39 -6.59
CA LEU A 25 -0.79 -8.47 -7.68
C LEU A 25 0.21 -8.52 -8.83
N THR A 26 1.49 -8.72 -8.53
CA THR A 26 2.53 -8.84 -9.55
C THR A 26 2.29 -10.09 -10.41
N LEU A 27 1.93 -11.20 -9.77
CA LEU A 27 1.64 -12.44 -10.50
C LEU A 27 0.38 -12.32 -11.36
N GLN A 28 -0.50 -11.39 -11.05
CA GLN A 28 -1.67 -11.08 -11.89
C GLN A 28 -1.34 -10.18 -13.07
N GLY A 29 -0.08 -9.74 -13.20
CA GLY A 29 0.37 -8.91 -14.33
C GLY A 29 0.32 -7.42 -14.07
N ASN A 30 0.28 -6.99 -12.81
CA ASN A 30 0.22 -5.58 -12.46
C ASN A 30 1.60 -5.02 -12.08
N ILE A 31 1.76 -3.72 -12.26
CA ILE A 31 2.93 -2.99 -11.76
C ILE A 31 2.55 -2.51 -10.36
N VAL A 32 3.34 -2.90 -9.36
CA VAL A 32 3.02 -2.58 -7.96
C VAL A 32 3.99 -1.54 -7.43
N ILE A 33 3.43 -0.48 -6.84
CA ILE A 33 4.20 0.54 -6.14
C ILE A 33 3.92 0.37 -4.65
N SER A 34 4.96 0.16 -3.88
CA SER A 34 4.83 -0.07 -2.44
C SER A 34 5.45 1.08 -1.65
N VAL A 35 5.62 0.88 -0.35
CA VAL A 35 6.21 1.84 0.56
C VAL A 35 7.58 1.36 1.00
N ALA A 36 8.41 2.30 1.45
CA ALA A 36 9.65 1.93 2.11
C ALA A 36 9.35 1.57 3.55
N PHE A 37 10.06 0.58 4.07
CA PHE A 37 9.95 0.16 5.45
C PHE A 37 11.23 0.54 6.18
N PHE A 38 11.11 1.32 7.24
CA PHE A 38 12.25 1.77 8.02
C PHE A 38 12.26 1.03 9.35
N GLU A 39 13.34 0.31 9.61
CA GLU A 39 13.44 -0.44 10.85
C GLU A 39 13.96 0.47 11.96
N GLN A 40 13.21 0.55 13.04
CA GLN A 40 13.54 1.42 14.16
C GLN A 40 14.46 0.77 15.18
N SER A 41 14.70 -0.53 15.03
CA SER A 41 15.51 -1.30 15.97
C SER A 41 16.96 -0.86 16.06
N GLU A 42 17.44 -0.09 15.09
CA GLU A 42 18.84 0.39 15.06
C GLU A 42 18.97 1.86 15.40
N GLY A 43 17.96 2.41 16.09
CA GLY A 43 17.99 3.80 16.48
C GLY A 43 17.68 4.79 15.36
N PHE A 44 17.17 4.29 14.24
CA PHE A 44 16.77 5.14 13.14
C PHE A 44 15.42 5.79 13.46
N GLU A 45 15.38 7.10 13.42
CA GLU A 45 14.13 7.84 13.63
C GLU A 45 13.85 8.73 12.42
N ILE A 46 12.60 8.69 11.98
CA ILE A 46 12.15 9.56 10.89
C ILE A 46 11.78 10.90 11.50
N THR A 47 12.35 11.98 10.95
CA THR A 47 12.02 13.34 11.39
C THR A 47 10.63 13.73 10.92
N GLU A 48 10.08 14.80 11.51
CA GLU A 48 8.78 15.31 11.08
C GLU A 48 8.79 15.74 9.62
N GLU A 49 9.88 16.36 9.17
CA GLU A 49 10.04 16.77 7.77
C GLU A 49 10.05 15.56 6.84
N GLN A 50 10.74 14.48 7.25
CA GLN A 50 10.77 13.26 6.48
C GLN A 50 9.38 12.59 6.44
N ALA A 51 8.66 12.62 7.56
CA ALA A 51 7.31 12.05 7.60
C ALA A 51 6.37 12.80 6.65
N GLU A 52 6.45 14.13 6.60
CA GLU A 52 5.68 14.93 5.65
C GLU A 52 6.05 14.59 4.22
N LEU A 53 7.34 14.48 3.95
CA LEU A 53 7.82 14.12 2.62
C LEU A 53 7.29 12.76 2.18
N LEU A 54 7.33 11.77 3.08
CA LEU A 54 6.82 10.43 2.77
C LEU A 54 5.32 10.47 2.46
N GLY A 55 4.57 11.30 3.18
CA GLY A 55 3.14 11.49 2.91
C GLY A 55 2.90 12.07 1.54
N ASP A 56 3.63 13.12 1.19
CA ASP A 56 3.52 13.77 -0.12
C ASP A 56 3.91 12.81 -1.24
N LEU A 57 4.99 12.05 -1.05
CA LEU A 57 5.42 11.04 -2.02
C LEU A 57 4.35 9.99 -2.23
N HIS A 58 3.66 9.60 -1.17
CA HIS A 58 2.63 8.57 -1.28
C HIS A 58 1.43 9.07 -2.09
N PHE A 59 0.99 10.31 -1.89
CA PHE A 59 -0.06 10.89 -2.72
C PHE A 59 0.38 10.94 -4.19
N ARG A 60 1.64 11.25 -4.44
CA ARG A 60 2.16 11.24 -5.80
C ARG A 60 2.14 9.85 -6.42
N LYS A 61 2.46 8.83 -5.63
CA LYS A 61 2.35 7.43 -6.08
C LYS A 61 0.92 7.10 -6.48
N ILE A 62 -0.05 7.57 -5.72
CA ILE A 62 -1.47 7.38 -6.04
C ILE A 62 -1.81 8.06 -7.36
N ASP A 63 -1.30 9.29 -7.58
CA ASP A 63 -1.51 10.01 -8.84
C ASP A 63 -1.03 9.19 -10.04
N LEU A 64 0.08 8.48 -9.90
CA LEU A 64 0.67 7.68 -10.97
C LEU A 64 -0.07 6.37 -11.21
N SER A 65 -1.01 6.02 -10.34
CA SER A 65 -1.64 4.71 -10.33
C SER A 65 -3.00 4.71 -10.99
N ASP A 66 -3.42 3.54 -11.46
CA ASP A 66 -4.78 3.31 -11.93
C ASP A 66 -5.70 2.98 -10.76
N GLU A 67 -5.14 2.32 -9.75
CA GLU A 67 -5.91 1.94 -8.56
C GLU A 67 -4.99 1.84 -7.34
N ILE A 68 -5.62 1.83 -6.17
CA ILE A 68 -4.91 1.56 -4.92
C ILE A 68 -5.40 0.22 -4.35
N PHE A 69 -4.53 -0.40 -3.57
CA PHE A 69 -4.84 -1.64 -2.86
C PHE A 69 -4.56 -1.40 -1.39
N VAL A 70 -5.63 -1.43 -0.59
CA VAL A 70 -5.56 -1.07 0.84
C VAL A 70 -5.29 -2.32 1.67
N ILE A 71 -4.24 -2.26 2.47
CA ILE A 71 -3.88 -3.37 3.39
C ILE A 71 -4.65 -3.17 4.69
N ASP A 72 -5.84 -3.72 4.77
CA ASP A 72 -6.75 -3.56 5.90
C ASP A 72 -6.87 -4.85 6.72
N VAL A 73 -5.75 -5.28 7.28
CA VAL A 73 -5.70 -6.51 8.08
C VAL A 73 -6.67 -6.39 9.25
N ASN A 74 -7.59 -7.36 9.35
CA ASN A 74 -8.66 -7.37 10.37
C ASN A 74 -9.47 -6.08 10.40
N GLY A 75 -9.59 -5.42 9.24
CA GLY A 75 -10.35 -4.19 9.11
C GLY A 75 -9.66 -2.93 9.60
N TYR A 76 -8.40 -3.04 10.00
CA TYR A 76 -7.66 -1.88 10.52
C TYR A 76 -7.30 -0.91 9.39
N ILE A 77 -7.72 0.33 9.53
CA ILE A 77 -7.37 1.43 8.64
C ILE A 77 -6.99 2.63 9.49
N GLY A 78 -5.72 3.02 9.44
CA GLY A 78 -5.24 4.19 10.19
C GLY A 78 -5.64 5.50 9.53
N ASN A 79 -5.37 6.61 10.20
CA ASN A 79 -5.75 7.94 9.72
C ASN A 79 -5.11 8.31 8.39
N SER A 80 -3.81 8.03 8.22
CA SER A 80 -3.11 8.32 6.98
C SER A 80 -3.71 7.54 5.81
N THR A 81 -4.00 6.26 6.04
CA THR A 81 -4.59 5.40 5.02
C THR A 81 -6.00 5.87 4.67
N ARG A 82 -6.76 6.31 5.66
CA ARG A 82 -8.11 6.84 5.43
C ARG A 82 -8.06 8.06 4.50
N ASN A 83 -7.10 8.96 4.72
CA ASN A 83 -6.90 10.12 3.87
C ASN A 83 -6.52 9.72 2.45
N GLU A 84 -5.72 8.68 2.30
CA GLU A 84 -5.31 8.16 1.00
C GLU A 84 -6.49 7.55 0.23
N ILE A 85 -7.35 6.82 0.94
CA ILE A 85 -8.57 6.26 0.34
C ILE A 85 -9.47 7.39 -0.16
N GLU A 86 -9.66 8.41 0.65
CA GLU A 86 -10.48 9.56 0.27
C GLU A 86 -9.89 10.26 -0.96
N TYR A 87 -8.59 10.47 -0.97
CA TYR A 87 -7.91 11.09 -2.11
C TYR A 87 -8.05 10.27 -3.38
N ALA A 88 -7.85 8.96 -3.28
CA ALA A 88 -8.01 8.06 -4.42
C ALA A 88 -9.43 8.12 -4.99
N GLY A 89 -10.43 8.14 -4.12
CA GLY A 89 -11.82 8.25 -4.54
C GLY A 89 -12.11 9.57 -5.26
N LYS A 90 -11.58 10.67 -4.75
CA LYS A 90 -11.76 11.99 -5.37
C LYS A 90 -11.09 12.11 -6.73
N THR A 91 -10.00 11.38 -6.93
CA THR A 91 -9.24 11.44 -8.18
C THR A 91 -9.63 10.33 -9.15
N GLY A 92 -10.70 9.60 -8.85
CA GLY A 92 -11.25 8.60 -9.76
C GLY A 92 -10.49 7.28 -9.83
N LYS A 93 -9.69 6.97 -8.81
CA LYS A 93 -8.96 5.71 -8.78
C LYS A 93 -9.85 4.61 -8.24
N ALA A 94 -9.69 3.40 -8.77
CA ALA A 94 -10.35 2.23 -8.20
C ALA A 94 -9.71 1.88 -6.86
N ILE A 95 -10.48 1.29 -5.96
CA ILE A 95 -10.01 0.96 -4.62
C ILE A 95 -10.30 -0.52 -4.36
N ARG A 96 -9.25 -1.27 -4.03
CA ARG A 96 -9.36 -2.68 -3.67
C ARG A 96 -8.85 -2.86 -2.25
N TYR A 97 -9.29 -3.92 -1.59
CA TYR A 97 -8.94 -4.18 -0.19
C TYR A 97 -8.34 -5.57 -0.03
N TYR A 98 -7.29 -5.66 0.77
CA TYR A 98 -6.65 -6.93 1.12
C TYR A 98 -7.67 -7.90 1.72
N SER A 99 -8.57 -7.41 2.58
CA SER A 99 -9.56 -8.24 3.25
C SER A 99 -10.58 -8.88 2.30
N ASP A 100 -10.73 -8.33 1.09
CA ASP A 100 -11.65 -8.86 0.09
C ASP A 100 -11.00 -9.89 -0.84
N GLU A 101 -9.70 -10.11 -0.74
CA GLU A 101 -8.96 -10.99 -1.64
C GLU A 101 -8.62 -12.33 -1.00
N GLU A 102 -8.62 -13.38 -1.82
CA GLU A 102 -8.17 -14.70 -1.39
C GLU A 102 -6.74 -14.91 -1.88
N ILE A 103 -5.78 -14.47 -1.08
CA ILE A 103 -4.37 -14.62 -1.43
C ILE A 103 -3.94 -16.06 -1.19
N PRO A 104 -3.35 -16.75 -2.19
CA PRO A 104 -2.93 -18.14 -2.02
C PRO A 104 -2.02 -18.34 -0.82
N GLN A 105 -2.22 -19.45 -0.13
CA GLN A 105 -1.48 -19.76 1.10
C GLN A 105 0.03 -19.77 0.88
N ILE A 106 0.48 -20.19 -0.31
CA ILE A 106 1.91 -20.22 -0.61
C ILE A 106 2.55 -18.84 -0.54
N LEU A 107 1.80 -17.79 -0.86
CA LEU A 107 2.29 -16.41 -0.79
C LEU A 107 2.29 -15.86 0.64
N LYS A 108 1.60 -16.52 1.55
CA LYS A 108 1.52 -16.09 2.96
C LYS A 108 2.66 -16.63 3.81
N ARG A 109 3.65 -17.28 3.21
CA ARG A 109 4.80 -17.85 3.91
C ARG A 109 6.01 -16.93 3.97
N TYR A 110 5.90 -15.78 3.37
CA TYR A 110 7.02 -14.82 3.29
C TYR A 110 6.96 -13.82 4.41
#